data_ec03f95ecd63b07099a0e95a4e7eadbf
#
_entry.id   ec03f95ecd63b07099a0e95a4e7eadbf
#
_cell.length_a   1.000
_cell.length_b   1.000
_cell.length_c   1.000
_cell.angle_alpha   90.00
_cell.angle_beta   90.00
_cell.angle_gamma   90.00
#
_symmetry.space_group_name_H-M   'P 1'
#
loop_
_entity.id
_entity.type
_entity.pdbx_description
1 polymer ?
#
loop_
_entity_poly.entity_id
_entity_poly.type
_entity_poly.pdbx_seq_one_letter_code
_entity_poly.pdbx_strand_id
1 'polypeptide(L)'
;VQTCALPICSETLGVGVGNMVDKGNWMLNAANLLRTGSEDGYKRAMNSVFGSVQMAWKEYLSLDLTARNDWSSTLPSGNNSFFYPSANLSFVVSDFLRSIDKPLPSWVTFAKARLSAAQVGKDTSPYQLYNTYSFKFDNGVLTPTKDNVKMNDQLKPEIATSYEAGLDMKFLNNRLGFDFTYYYSKTKNQIMKVPAAAPWSGGQ
;
A
#
# COMPACT_ATOMS: atom_id res chain seq x y z
N VAL A 1 -3.92 6.93 -20.64
CA VAL A 1 -2.81 6.68 -19.72
C VAL A 1 -2.57 7.97 -18.93
N GLN A 2 -2.70 7.93 -17.60
CA GLN A 2 -2.38 9.06 -16.72
C GLN A 2 -1.09 8.76 -15.97
N THR A 3 -0.22 9.76 -15.88
CA THR A 3 0.99 9.72 -15.06
C THR A 3 0.82 10.63 -13.86
N CYS A 4 1.11 10.14 -12.67
CA CYS A 4 1.07 10.92 -11.44
C CYS A 4 2.42 10.81 -10.72
N ALA A 5 3.03 11.95 -10.38
CA ALA A 5 4.22 12.04 -9.55
C ALA A 5 3.89 12.86 -8.31
N LEU A 6 4.00 12.26 -7.13
CA LEU A 6 3.75 12.92 -5.85
C LEU A 6 5.01 12.87 -4.99
N PRO A 7 5.79 13.95 -4.88
CA PRO A 7 6.77 14.10 -3.82
C PRO A 7 6.05 14.40 -2.50
N ILE A 8 6.24 13.55 -1.49
CA ILE A 8 5.76 13.82 -0.13
C ILE A 8 6.98 14.09 0.73
N CYS A 9 7.06 15.29 1.27
CA CYS A 9 8.08 15.70 2.23
C CYS A 9 7.37 16.17 3.50
N SER A 10 7.79 15.70 4.65
CA SER A 10 7.35 16.20 5.95
C SER A 10 8.56 16.49 6.81
N GLU A 11 8.58 17.67 7.40
CA GLU A 11 9.61 18.13 8.31
C GLU A 11 8.94 18.64 9.59
N THR A 12 9.42 18.19 10.73
CA THR A 12 9.04 18.73 12.04
C THR A 12 10.25 19.34 12.72
N LEU A 13 10.17 20.61 13.04
CA LEU A 13 11.22 21.35 13.71
C LEU A 13 10.86 21.57 15.17
N GLY A 14 11.71 21.10 16.08
CA GLY A 14 11.61 21.40 17.49
C GLY A 14 12.55 22.55 17.88
N VAL A 15 12.19 23.31 18.90
CA VAL A 15 12.99 24.44 19.39
C VAL A 15 13.89 23.97 20.53
N GLY A 16 15.21 24.15 20.37
CA GLY A 16 16.21 23.92 21.41
C GLY A 16 17.08 25.15 21.63
N VAL A 17 17.50 25.39 22.85
CA VAL A 17 18.40 26.46 23.23
C VAL A 17 19.65 25.86 23.86
N GLY A 18 20.83 26.29 23.43
CA GLY A 18 22.10 25.84 24.00
C GLY A 18 23.26 25.93 23.01
N ASN A 19 24.43 25.54 23.49
CA ASN A 19 25.62 25.47 22.65
C ASN A 19 25.65 24.19 21.85
N MET A 20 26.02 24.29 20.59
CA MET A 20 26.21 23.10 19.76
C MET A 20 27.46 22.32 20.17
N VAL A 21 27.37 20.99 20.19
CA VAL A 21 28.48 20.08 20.46
C VAL A 21 29.47 20.10 19.29
N ASP A 22 28.96 20.18 18.08
CA ASP A 22 29.74 20.33 16.86
C ASP A 22 29.36 21.64 16.16
N LYS A 23 30.31 22.54 16.02
CA LYS A 23 30.11 23.86 15.42
C LYS A 23 29.80 23.82 13.92
N GLY A 24 30.06 22.69 13.26
CA GLY A 24 29.71 22.48 11.86
C GLY A 24 28.32 21.85 11.64
N ASN A 25 27.68 21.41 12.72
CA ASN A 25 26.38 20.75 12.66
C ASN A 25 25.25 21.66 13.14
N TRP A 26 24.38 22.02 12.26
CA TRP A 26 23.25 22.93 12.51
C TRP A 26 22.00 22.23 13.03
N MET A 27 22.07 20.95 13.38
CA MET A 27 20.96 20.20 13.95
C MET A 27 20.70 20.59 15.41
N LEU A 28 19.46 20.76 15.78
CA LEU A 28 19.05 21.09 17.15
C LEU A 28 19.51 20.01 18.16
N ASN A 29 19.60 18.77 17.73
CA ASN A 29 20.07 17.63 18.55
C ASN A 29 21.56 17.74 18.95
N ALA A 30 22.33 18.60 18.28
CA ALA A 30 23.74 18.83 18.61
C ALA A 30 23.92 19.83 19.76
N ALA A 31 22.86 20.46 20.26
CA ALA A 31 22.93 21.37 21.42
C ALA A 31 23.17 20.59 22.71
N ASN A 32 24.10 21.07 23.54
CA ASN A 32 24.53 20.39 24.78
C ASN A 32 23.88 20.93 26.06
N LEU A 33 23.24 22.10 26.05
CA LEU A 33 22.68 22.73 27.26
C LEU A 33 21.18 22.45 27.43
N LEU A 34 20.40 22.49 26.37
CA LEU A 34 18.96 22.18 26.42
C LEU A 34 18.63 21.17 25.33
N ARG A 35 18.20 19.99 25.75
CA ARG A 35 17.90 18.85 24.85
C ARG A 35 16.40 18.68 24.65
N THR A 36 15.70 19.78 24.51
CA THR A 36 14.24 19.82 24.29
C THR A 36 13.86 19.94 22.83
N GLY A 37 14.85 20.08 21.94
CA GLY A 37 14.64 20.15 20.50
C GLY A 37 14.67 18.77 19.86
N SER A 38 13.81 18.54 18.88
CA SER A 38 13.86 17.40 17.96
C SER A 38 13.71 17.89 16.53
N GLU A 39 14.40 17.25 15.63
CA GLU A 39 14.31 17.50 14.21
C GLU A 39 14.05 16.15 13.51
N ASP A 40 12.90 16.01 12.90
CA ASP A 40 12.49 14.86 12.17
C ASP A 40 12.03 15.27 10.77
N GLY A 41 12.49 14.57 9.75
CA GLY A 41 12.10 14.83 8.38
C GLY A 41 12.13 13.54 7.55
N TYR A 42 11.24 13.44 6.58
CA TYR A 42 11.30 12.38 5.59
C TYR A 42 10.97 12.89 4.19
N LYS A 43 11.58 12.28 3.20
CA LYS A 43 11.32 12.55 1.79
C LYS A 43 10.92 11.23 1.10
N ARG A 44 9.80 11.25 0.41
CA ARG A 44 9.28 10.14 -0.38
C ARG A 44 8.82 10.65 -1.73
N ALA A 45 9.15 9.91 -2.79
CA ALA A 45 8.65 10.16 -4.13
C ALA A 45 8.05 8.88 -4.70
N MET A 46 6.95 8.98 -5.42
CA MET A 46 6.30 7.89 -6.11
C MET A 46 5.84 8.37 -7.48
N ASN A 47 6.22 7.63 -8.51
CA ASN A 47 5.73 7.84 -9.87
C ASN A 47 4.81 6.69 -10.24
N SER A 48 3.70 6.99 -10.90
CA SER A 48 2.69 6.00 -11.23
C SER A 48 2.21 6.16 -12.66
N VAL A 49 2.03 5.04 -13.35
CA VAL A 49 1.35 4.99 -14.65
C VAL A 49 0.21 4.00 -14.55
N PHE A 50 -0.97 4.41 -14.98
CA PHE A 50 -2.13 3.53 -14.96
C PHE A 50 -2.96 3.65 -16.23
N GLY A 51 -3.71 2.60 -16.53
CA GLY A 51 -4.67 2.56 -17.63
C GLY A 51 -5.86 1.70 -17.25
N SER A 52 -7.01 2.02 -17.83
CA SER A 52 -8.24 1.25 -17.68
C SER A 52 -8.94 1.07 -19.04
N VAL A 53 -9.57 -0.09 -19.19
CA VAL A 53 -10.39 -0.42 -20.36
C VAL A 53 -11.70 -1.00 -19.83
N GLN A 54 -12.81 -0.43 -20.31
CA GLN A 54 -14.14 -0.91 -20.01
C GLN A 54 -14.79 -1.38 -21.31
N MET A 55 -15.33 -2.59 -21.28
CA MET A 55 -16.03 -3.20 -22.39
C MET A 55 -17.40 -3.67 -21.91
N ALA A 56 -18.44 -3.27 -22.65
CA ALA A 56 -19.80 -3.72 -22.42
C ALA A 56 -20.34 -4.42 -23.67
N TRP A 57 -20.99 -5.55 -23.50
CA TRP A 57 -21.60 -6.32 -24.56
C TRP A 57 -23.09 -6.51 -24.29
N LYS A 58 -23.92 -5.96 -25.16
CA LYS A 58 -25.41 -6.10 -25.15
C LYS A 58 -26.02 -5.86 -23.76
N GLU A 59 -25.48 -4.92 -22.98
CA GLU A 59 -25.99 -4.50 -21.68
C GLU A 59 -25.96 -5.56 -20.55
N TYR A 60 -25.80 -6.85 -20.89
CA TYR A 60 -25.78 -7.92 -19.88
C TYR A 60 -24.39 -8.38 -19.47
N LEU A 61 -23.35 -8.06 -20.25
CA LEU A 61 -21.97 -8.43 -19.91
C LEU A 61 -21.10 -7.17 -19.89
N SER A 62 -20.43 -6.93 -18.77
CA SER A 62 -19.39 -5.89 -18.67
C SER A 62 -18.09 -6.46 -18.14
N LEU A 63 -16.99 -6.02 -18.73
CA LEU A 63 -15.64 -6.36 -18.33
C LEU A 63 -14.86 -5.07 -18.14
N ASP A 64 -14.33 -4.88 -16.92
CA ASP A 64 -13.45 -3.78 -16.56
C ASP A 64 -12.07 -4.32 -16.28
N LEU A 65 -11.10 -3.84 -17.03
CA LEU A 65 -9.68 -4.17 -16.84
C LEU A 65 -8.93 -2.92 -16.42
N THR A 66 -8.14 -3.02 -15.36
CA THR A 66 -7.23 -1.95 -14.98
C THR A 66 -5.83 -2.49 -14.76
N ALA A 67 -4.84 -1.66 -15.04
CA ALA A 67 -3.45 -1.97 -14.77
C ALA A 67 -2.74 -0.72 -14.28
N ARG A 68 -1.92 -0.87 -13.25
CA ARG A 68 -1.11 0.21 -12.73
C ARG A 68 0.29 -0.28 -12.42
N ASN A 69 1.28 0.57 -12.69
CA ASN A 69 2.66 0.36 -12.29
C ASN A 69 3.15 1.55 -11.49
N ASP A 70 3.69 1.29 -10.31
CA ASP A 70 4.25 2.30 -9.44
C ASP A 70 5.76 2.11 -9.29
N TRP A 71 6.49 3.22 -9.20
CA TRP A 71 7.91 3.28 -8.85
C TRP A 71 8.06 4.10 -7.58
N SER A 72 8.53 3.45 -6.52
CA SER A 72 8.69 4.09 -5.21
C SER A 72 10.16 4.32 -4.87
N SER A 73 10.48 5.49 -4.33
CA SER A 73 11.82 5.82 -3.83
C SER A 73 12.16 5.15 -2.50
N THR A 74 11.19 4.52 -1.84
CA THR A 74 11.38 3.83 -0.54
C THR A 74 11.91 2.42 -0.69
N LEU A 75 11.90 1.87 -1.91
CA LEU A 75 12.38 0.54 -2.24
C LEU A 75 13.73 0.61 -2.96
N PRO A 76 14.54 -0.47 -2.89
CA PRO A 76 15.82 -0.52 -3.59
C PRO A 76 15.65 -0.46 -5.11
N SER A 77 16.61 0.09 -5.82
CA SER A 77 16.54 0.31 -7.27
C SER A 77 16.23 -0.94 -8.10
N GLY A 78 16.59 -2.12 -7.60
CA GLY A 78 16.26 -3.40 -8.24
C GLY A 78 14.82 -3.90 -8.03
N ASN A 79 14.09 -3.37 -7.02
CA ASN A 79 12.75 -3.79 -6.64
C ASN A 79 11.80 -2.61 -6.44
N ASN A 80 12.10 -1.44 -6.97
CA ASN A 80 11.33 -0.21 -6.76
C ASN A 80 10.07 -0.11 -7.61
N SER A 81 9.95 -0.97 -8.63
CA SER A 81 8.81 -1.03 -9.56
C SER A 81 7.90 -2.19 -9.21
N PHE A 82 6.61 -1.94 -9.11
CA PHE A 82 5.62 -2.98 -8.88
C PHE A 82 4.37 -2.74 -9.71
N PHE A 83 4.00 -3.81 -10.42
CA PHE A 83 2.85 -3.84 -11.32
C PHE A 83 1.69 -4.59 -10.65
N TYR A 84 0.50 -4.03 -10.73
CA TYR A 84 -0.69 -4.65 -10.20
C TYR A 84 -1.92 -4.41 -11.08
N PRO A 85 -2.42 -5.49 -11.67
CA PRO A 85 -3.62 -5.49 -12.49
C PRO A 85 -4.87 -5.72 -11.65
N SER A 86 -6.03 -5.35 -12.21
CA SER A 86 -7.32 -5.83 -11.76
C SER A 86 -8.24 -6.15 -12.93
N ALA A 87 -9.16 -7.06 -12.71
CA ALA A 87 -10.20 -7.44 -13.65
C ALA A 87 -11.54 -7.63 -12.92
N ASN A 88 -12.59 -6.98 -13.41
CA ASN A 88 -13.95 -7.14 -12.94
C ASN A 88 -14.83 -7.61 -14.09
N LEU A 89 -15.54 -8.71 -13.88
CA LEU A 89 -16.55 -9.22 -14.79
C LEU A 89 -17.91 -9.13 -14.13
N SER A 90 -18.86 -8.49 -14.79
CA SER A 90 -20.23 -8.40 -14.34
C SER A 90 -21.15 -8.99 -15.41
N PHE A 91 -22.02 -9.92 -14.99
CA PHE A 91 -22.94 -10.61 -15.86
C PHE A 91 -24.37 -10.52 -15.33
N VAL A 92 -25.22 -9.82 -16.05
CA VAL A 92 -26.65 -9.68 -15.74
C VAL A 92 -27.41 -10.84 -16.36
N VAL A 93 -27.62 -11.88 -15.55
CA VAL A 93 -28.27 -13.14 -15.99
C VAL A 93 -29.70 -12.92 -16.46
N SER A 94 -30.45 -12.01 -15.79
CA SER A 94 -31.82 -11.69 -16.16
C SER A 94 -31.95 -11.14 -17.58
N ASP A 95 -31.04 -10.25 -17.98
CA ASP A 95 -31.08 -9.60 -19.29
C ASP A 95 -30.55 -10.54 -20.38
N PHE A 96 -29.55 -11.34 -20.06
CA PHE A 96 -29.09 -12.40 -20.96
C PHE A 96 -30.20 -13.40 -21.28
N LEU A 97 -30.89 -13.94 -20.25
CA LEU A 97 -31.97 -14.89 -20.43
C LEU A 97 -33.16 -14.29 -21.22
N ARG A 98 -33.44 -13.00 -21.00
CA ARG A 98 -34.43 -12.27 -21.79
C ARG A 98 -34.01 -12.17 -23.26
N SER A 99 -32.72 -11.99 -23.54
CA SER A 99 -32.20 -11.86 -24.92
C SER A 99 -32.29 -13.15 -25.74
N ILE A 100 -32.45 -14.31 -25.08
CA ILE A 100 -32.58 -15.64 -25.71
C ILE A 100 -34.01 -16.21 -25.60
N ASP A 101 -35.01 -15.36 -25.32
CA ASP A 101 -36.41 -15.73 -25.15
C ASP A 101 -36.69 -16.82 -24.10
N LYS A 102 -35.84 -16.89 -23.07
CA LYS A 102 -35.99 -17.80 -21.91
C LYS A 102 -36.02 -16.98 -20.61
N PRO A 103 -37.09 -16.20 -20.37
CA PRO A 103 -37.15 -15.36 -19.20
C PRO A 103 -37.12 -16.18 -17.90
N LEU A 104 -36.57 -15.57 -16.84
CA LEU A 104 -36.62 -16.13 -15.50
C LEU A 104 -38.07 -16.31 -15.02
N PRO A 105 -38.33 -17.22 -14.06
CA PRO A 105 -39.62 -17.32 -13.41
C PRO A 105 -40.12 -15.97 -12.90
N SER A 106 -41.42 -15.73 -12.94
CA SER A 106 -42.03 -14.42 -12.60
C SER A 106 -41.72 -13.92 -11.17
N TRP A 107 -41.33 -14.81 -10.28
CA TRP A 107 -40.93 -14.46 -8.92
C TRP A 107 -39.47 -13.97 -8.80
N VAL A 108 -38.61 -14.19 -9.82
CA VAL A 108 -37.24 -13.64 -9.88
C VAL A 108 -37.26 -12.40 -10.78
N THR A 109 -37.06 -11.25 -10.21
CA THR A 109 -37.12 -9.98 -10.95
C THR A 109 -35.78 -9.62 -11.57
N PHE A 110 -34.67 -9.93 -10.87
CA PHE A 110 -33.32 -9.57 -11.28
C PHE A 110 -32.31 -10.60 -10.75
N ALA A 111 -31.30 -10.91 -11.56
CA ALA A 111 -30.17 -11.73 -11.16
C ALA A 111 -28.89 -11.23 -11.85
N LYS A 112 -27.86 -10.96 -11.07
CA LYS A 112 -26.55 -10.49 -11.52
C LYS A 112 -25.44 -11.25 -10.81
N ALA A 113 -24.48 -11.77 -11.56
CA ALA A 113 -23.27 -12.36 -11.05
C ALA A 113 -22.09 -11.41 -11.24
N ARG A 114 -21.19 -11.37 -10.27
CA ARG A 114 -19.97 -10.55 -10.28
C ARG A 114 -18.77 -11.42 -9.96
N LEU A 115 -17.69 -11.26 -10.72
CA LEU A 115 -16.40 -11.88 -10.45
C LEU A 115 -15.33 -10.80 -10.50
N SER A 116 -14.48 -10.72 -9.50
CA SER A 116 -13.35 -9.81 -9.53
C SER A 116 -12.07 -10.49 -9.07
N ALA A 117 -10.96 -10.05 -9.67
CA ALA A 117 -9.62 -10.40 -9.26
C ALA A 117 -8.78 -9.12 -9.29
N ALA A 118 -8.12 -8.81 -8.18
CA ALA A 118 -7.32 -7.60 -8.07
C ALA A 118 -6.02 -7.87 -7.31
N GLN A 119 -4.97 -7.17 -7.74
CA GLN A 119 -3.74 -7.07 -6.98
C GLN A 119 -3.55 -5.63 -6.52
N VAL A 120 -2.98 -5.46 -5.32
CA VAL A 120 -2.61 -4.16 -4.78
C VAL A 120 -1.18 -4.25 -4.26
N GLY A 121 -0.33 -3.34 -4.73
CA GLY A 121 1.03 -3.18 -4.24
C GLY A 121 1.09 -2.15 -3.12
N LYS A 122 1.93 -2.41 -2.12
CA LYS A 122 2.23 -1.48 -1.04
C LYS A 122 3.74 -1.41 -0.84
N ASP A 123 4.27 -0.20 -0.78
CA ASP A 123 5.65 0.05 -0.42
C ASP A 123 5.85 0.19 1.10
N THR A 124 7.05 0.48 1.52
CA THR A 124 7.43 0.67 2.93
C THR A 124 7.59 2.14 3.29
N SER A 125 7.76 2.43 4.58
CA SER A 125 8.17 3.74 5.05
C SER A 125 9.56 4.11 4.53
N PRO A 126 9.87 5.41 4.39
CA PRO A 126 11.20 5.86 4.00
C PRO A 126 12.29 5.35 4.94
N TYR A 127 13.52 5.23 4.42
CA TYR A 127 14.74 4.92 5.19
C TYR A 127 14.74 3.56 5.92
N GLN A 128 14.02 2.55 5.39
CA GLN A 128 13.98 1.20 5.94
C GLN A 128 14.98 0.22 5.32
N LEU A 129 15.83 0.70 4.39
CA LEU A 129 16.77 -0.16 3.66
C LEU A 129 18.09 -0.36 4.41
N TYR A 130 18.53 0.65 5.17
CA TYR A 130 19.84 0.67 5.82
C TYR A 130 19.71 0.96 7.30
N ASN A 131 20.59 0.32 8.09
CA ASN A 131 20.69 0.63 9.50
C ASN A 131 21.29 2.02 9.70
N THR A 132 20.68 2.79 10.58
CA THR A 132 21.15 4.11 11.01
C THR A 132 21.58 4.06 12.47
N TYR A 133 22.47 4.97 12.86
CA TYR A 133 22.82 5.17 14.25
C TYR A 133 22.11 6.41 14.77
N SER A 134 21.38 6.26 15.87
CA SER A 134 20.89 7.38 16.65
C SER A 134 21.91 7.73 17.74
N PHE A 135 22.03 9.00 18.05
CA PHE A 135 22.92 9.45 19.12
C PHE A 135 22.12 9.75 20.38
N LYS A 136 22.54 9.16 21.49
CA LYS A 136 22.01 9.47 22.82
C LYS A 136 23.06 10.17 23.64
N PHE A 137 22.65 11.14 24.43
CA PHE A 137 23.49 11.75 25.43
C PHE A 137 23.37 10.96 26.71
N ASP A 138 24.46 10.34 27.15
CA ASP A 138 24.54 9.65 28.41
C ASP A 138 25.66 10.25 29.22
N ASN A 139 25.34 10.73 30.43
CA ASN A 139 26.30 11.37 31.35
C ASN A 139 27.21 12.43 30.74
N GLY A 140 26.66 13.25 29.81
CA GLY A 140 27.40 14.31 29.12
C GLY A 140 28.19 13.83 27.90
N VAL A 141 28.16 12.55 27.55
CA VAL A 141 28.85 11.97 26.42
C VAL A 141 27.84 11.59 25.35
N LEU A 142 28.11 11.99 24.08
CA LEU A 142 27.32 11.59 22.94
C LEU A 142 27.64 10.15 22.53
N THR A 143 26.73 9.25 22.79
CA THR A 143 26.92 7.82 22.54
C THR A 143 26.07 7.37 21.34
N PRO A 144 26.68 6.75 20.30
CA PRO A 144 25.93 6.19 19.21
C PRO A 144 25.16 4.95 19.66
N THR A 145 23.89 4.89 19.29
CA THR A 145 23.01 3.75 19.57
C THR A 145 22.51 3.19 18.26
N LYS A 146 22.62 1.88 18.07
CA LYS A 146 22.09 1.16 16.92
C LYS A 146 20.72 0.58 17.25
N ASP A 147 19.78 0.66 16.31
CA ASP A 147 18.51 -0.02 16.47
C ASP A 147 18.68 -1.55 16.49
N ASN A 148 17.90 -2.23 17.32
CA ASN A 148 17.90 -3.70 17.41
C ASN A 148 17.20 -4.39 16.24
N VAL A 149 16.89 -3.67 15.17
CA VAL A 149 16.24 -4.21 13.97
C VAL A 149 17.26 -4.32 12.85
N LYS A 150 17.41 -5.50 12.28
CA LYS A 150 18.23 -5.69 11.08
C LYS A 150 17.43 -5.24 9.87
N MET A 151 17.90 -4.17 9.24
CA MET A 151 17.31 -3.68 7.97
C MET A 151 17.71 -4.59 6.82
N ASN A 152 16.86 -4.62 5.78
CA ASN A 152 17.08 -5.44 4.58
C ASN A 152 17.17 -4.53 3.37
N ASP A 153 18.32 -4.54 2.70
CA ASP A 153 18.60 -3.78 1.47
C ASP A 153 17.93 -4.35 0.22
N GLN A 154 17.35 -5.56 0.32
CA GLN A 154 16.66 -6.25 -0.77
C GLN A 154 15.14 -6.33 -0.54
N LEU A 155 14.57 -5.34 0.13
CA LEU A 155 13.13 -5.29 0.34
C LEU A 155 12.37 -5.38 -0.99
N LYS A 156 11.29 -6.16 -0.97
CA LYS A 156 10.32 -6.26 -2.06
C LYS A 156 9.02 -5.59 -1.65
N PRO A 157 8.25 -5.04 -2.60
CA PRO A 157 6.92 -4.51 -2.29
C PRO A 157 6.01 -5.61 -1.75
N GLU A 158 5.17 -5.25 -0.82
CA GLU A 158 4.09 -6.11 -0.34
C GLU A 158 3.00 -6.16 -1.42
N ILE A 159 2.54 -7.37 -1.78
CA ILE A 159 1.49 -7.57 -2.78
C ILE A 159 0.34 -8.34 -2.14
N ALA A 160 -0.80 -7.69 -2.07
CA ALA A 160 -2.08 -8.31 -1.71
C ALA A 160 -2.84 -8.68 -2.99
N THR A 161 -3.27 -9.94 -3.07
CA THR A 161 -4.10 -10.45 -4.16
C THR A 161 -5.45 -10.84 -3.58
N SER A 162 -6.53 -10.31 -4.14
CA SER A 162 -7.90 -10.60 -3.74
C SER A 162 -8.71 -11.14 -4.90
N TYR A 163 -9.60 -12.05 -4.58
CA TYR A 163 -10.60 -12.62 -5.47
C TYR A 163 -11.96 -12.48 -4.82
N GLU A 164 -12.93 -12.06 -5.60
CA GLU A 164 -14.30 -11.90 -5.13
C GLU A 164 -15.27 -12.53 -6.12
N ALA A 165 -16.31 -13.18 -5.58
CA ALA A 165 -17.44 -13.67 -6.33
C ALA A 165 -18.72 -13.19 -5.64
N GLY A 166 -19.58 -12.51 -6.37
CA GLY A 166 -20.82 -11.95 -5.85
C GLY A 166 -22.03 -12.36 -6.67
N LEU A 167 -23.15 -12.53 -5.99
CA LEU A 167 -24.45 -12.80 -6.58
C LEU A 167 -25.49 -11.83 -5.98
N ASP A 168 -26.09 -11.03 -6.83
CA ASP A 168 -27.18 -10.10 -6.50
C ASP A 168 -28.47 -10.60 -7.14
N MET A 169 -29.48 -10.86 -6.32
CA MET A 169 -30.79 -11.34 -6.75
C MET A 169 -31.91 -10.50 -6.15
N LYS A 170 -32.94 -10.22 -6.95
CA LYS A 170 -34.16 -9.57 -6.49
C LYS A 170 -35.38 -10.39 -6.85
N PHE A 171 -36.30 -10.46 -5.91
CA PHE A 171 -37.49 -11.26 -5.97
C PHE A 171 -38.76 -10.43 -5.75
N LEU A 172 -39.91 -10.98 -6.18
CA LEU A 172 -41.24 -10.42 -5.90
C LEU A 172 -41.38 -8.96 -6.26
N ASN A 173 -41.07 -8.61 -7.51
CA ASN A 173 -41.08 -7.22 -8.02
C ASN A 173 -40.23 -6.27 -7.16
N ASN A 174 -38.99 -6.68 -6.85
CA ASN A 174 -38.00 -5.94 -6.06
C ASN A 174 -38.38 -5.75 -4.57
N ARG A 175 -39.35 -6.51 -4.04
CA ARG A 175 -39.72 -6.42 -2.61
C ARG A 175 -38.74 -7.16 -1.71
N LEU A 176 -38.04 -8.15 -2.23
CA LEU A 176 -37.00 -8.90 -1.50
C LEU A 176 -35.71 -8.88 -2.31
N GLY A 177 -34.62 -8.46 -1.70
CA GLY A 177 -33.27 -8.45 -2.27
C GLY A 177 -32.34 -9.33 -1.48
N PHE A 178 -31.45 -10.04 -2.18
CA PHE A 178 -30.39 -10.85 -1.61
C PHE A 178 -29.08 -10.54 -2.34
N ASP A 179 -28.05 -10.13 -1.59
CA ASP A 179 -26.69 -9.94 -2.06
C ASP A 179 -25.77 -10.85 -1.27
N PHE A 180 -25.09 -11.73 -1.96
CA PHE A 180 -24.08 -12.61 -1.39
C PHE A 180 -22.75 -12.35 -2.03
N THR A 181 -21.72 -12.10 -1.21
CA THR A 181 -20.35 -11.90 -1.70
C THR A 181 -19.39 -12.78 -0.91
N TYR A 182 -18.65 -13.60 -1.63
CA TYR A 182 -17.52 -14.37 -1.12
C TYR A 182 -16.24 -13.69 -1.55
N TYR A 183 -15.31 -13.49 -0.62
CA TYR A 183 -14.00 -12.93 -0.92
C TYR A 183 -12.88 -13.79 -0.31
N TYR A 184 -11.75 -13.82 -1.02
CA TYR A 184 -10.51 -14.44 -0.57
C TYR A 184 -9.35 -13.50 -0.84
N SER A 185 -8.53 -13.22 0.18
CA SER A 185 -7.36 -12.36 0.05
C SER A 185 -6.11 -13.05 0.57
N LYS A 186 -5.00 -12.84 -0.14
CA LYS A 186 -3.67 -13.36 0.23
C LYS A 186 -2.62 -12.28 0.03
N THR A 187 -1.84 -12.03 1.08
CA THR A 187 -0.71 -11.09 1.04
C THR A 187 0.62 -11.86 0.96
N LYS A 188 1.53 -11.38 0.12
CA LYS A 188 2.90 -11.88 -0.04
C LYS A 188 3.89 -10.76 0.23
N ASN A 189 5.12 -11.15 0.64
CA ASN A 189 6.23 -10.24 0.93
C ASN A 189 5.88 -9.21 2.02
N GLN A 190 5.14 -9.62 3.04
CA GLN A 190 4.77 -8.73 4.13
C GLN A 190 6.02 -8.22 4.85
N ILE A 191 6.11 -6.89 4.98
CA ILE A 191 7.24 -6.23 5.61
C ILE A 191 6.98 -6.12 7.11
N MET A 192 7.80 -6.84 7.90
CA MET A 192 7.71 -6.85 9.36
C MET A 192 9.06 -6.51 9.97
N LYS A 193 9.04 -5.75 11.06
CA LYS A 193 10.23 -5.49 11.86
C LYS A 193 10.51 -6.72 12.75
N VAL A 194 11.65 -7.35 12.55
CA VAL A 194 12.11 -8.47 13.38
C VAL A 194 13.26 -7.97 14.26
N PRO A 195 13.14 -8.03 15.59
CA PRO A 195 14.23 -7.67 16.45
C PRO A 195 15.39 -8.66 16.28
N ALA A 196 16.60 -8.14 16.12
CA ALA A 196 17.80 -8.96 16.11
C ALA A 196 18.04 -9.49 17.53
N ALA A 197 18.24 -10.81 17.67
CA ALA A 197 18.59 -11.39 18.96
C ALA A 197 19.99 -10.92 19.38
N ALA A 198 20.11 -10.35 20.58
CA ALA A 198 21.40 -10.19 21.21
C ALA A 198 21.93 -11.60 21.56
N PRO A 199 23.18 -11.95 21.31
CA PRO A 199 24.40 -11.19 21.04
C PRO A 199 24.79 -11.08 19.56
N TRP A 200 23.96 -11.50 18.63
CA TRP A 200 24.24 -11.51 17.19
C TRP A 200 24.16 -10.12 16.52
N SER A 201 23.72 -9.12 17.26
CA SER A 201 23.73 -7.72 16.82
C SER A 201 25.12 -7.06 16.88
N GLY A 202 26.14 -7.80 17.30
CA GLY A 202 27.53 -7.36 17.31
C GLY A 202 28.03 -7.18 15.89
N GLY A 203 28.01 -5.95 15.43
CA GLY A 203 28.89 -5.36 14.45
C GLY A 203 29.25 -6.16 13.19
N GLN A 204 28.30 -6.61 12.40
CA GLN A 204 28.50 -6.88 10.98
C GLN A 204 27.45 -6.17 10.15
#